data_1a6fe1ebd1bba9433aacff711683a3f2
#
_entry.id   1a6fe1ebd1bba9433aacff711683a3f2
#
_cell.length_a   1.000
_cell.length_b   1.000
_cell.length_c   1.000
_cell.angle_alpha   90.00
_cell.angle_beta   90.00
_cell.angle_gamma   90.00
#
_symmetry.space_group_name_H-M   'P 1'
#
loop_
_entity.id
_entity.type
_entity.pdbx_description
1 polymer ?
#
loop_
_entity_poly.entity_id
_entity_poly.type
_entity_poly.pdbx_seq_one_letter_code
_entity_poly.pdbx_strand_id
1 'polypeptide(L)' 'MDKNMISPLAYIHPEAIIGENVEVGPFTFIDKNVVIGDNNVIMSNVNILYGSRIGNVNQIFPGAVIGAVPQDLKFKG' A
#
# COMPACT_ATOMS: atom_id res chain seq x y z
N MET A 1 -1.46 19.47 8.62
CA MET A 1 -0.06 19.22 8.34
C MET A 1 0.16 17.74 8.06
N ASP A 2 0.79 17.48 6.97
CA ASP A 2 1.08 16.12 6.57
C ASP A 2 2.23 15.55 7.40
N LYS A 3 1.99 14.43 8.05
CA LYS A 3 3.01 13.78 8.88
C LYS A 3 3.50 12.47 8.30
N ASN A 4 3.23 12.25 7.04
CA ASN A 4 3.64 11.02 6.40
C ASN A 4 5.14 11.03 6.16
N MET A 5 5.73 9.86 6.29
CA MET A 5 7.15 9.66 6.03
C MET A 5 7.28 8.68 4.88
N ILE A 6 7.32 9.21 3.69
CA ILE A 6 7.32 8.40 2.48
C ILE A 6 8.69 8.45 1.84
N SER A 7 9.29 7.28 1.67
CA SER A 7 10.59 7.19 1.03
C SER A 7 10.52 7.75 -0.39
N PRO A 8 11.49 8.54 -0.81
CA PRO A 8 11.54 8.99 -2.20
C PRO A 8 11.75 7.86 -3.20
N LEU A 9 12.13 6.69 -2.71
CA LEU A 9 12.32 5.52 -3.57
C LEU A 9 11.08 4.65 -3.65
N ALA A 10 9.99 5.04 -2.99
CA ALA A 10 8.73 4.32 -3.12
C ALA A 10 7.95 4.89 -4.29
N TYR A 11 7.15 4.04 -4.93
CA TYR A 11 6.22 4.50 -5.95
C TYR A 11 4.82 4.50 -5.38
N ILE A 12 4.16 5.65 -5.43
CA ILE A 12 2.77 5.76 -5.01
C ILE A 12 2.00 6.38 -6.15
N HIS A 13 1.01 5.64 -6.65
CA HIS A 13 0.20 6.14 -7.75
C HIS A 13 -0.51 7.44 -7.32
N PRO A 14 -0.57 8.43 -8.18
CA PRO A 14 -1.19 9.73 -7.82
C PRO A 14 -2.63 9.61 -7.34
N GLU A 15 -3.34 8.57 -7.75
CA GLU A 15 -4.72 8.38 -7.35
C GLU A 15 -4.89 7.49 -6.13
N ALA A 16 -3.80 7.07 -5.52
CA ALA A 16 -3.90 6.38 -4.24
C ALA A 16 -4.20 7.41 -3.14
N ILE A 17 -4.97 6.98 -2.16
CA ILE A 17 -5.33 7.84 -1.03
C ILE A 17 -4.62 7.30 0.20
N ILE A 18 -3.81 8.15 0.82
CA ILE A 18 -3.04 7.78 1.98
C ILE A 18 -3.43 8.68 3.14
N GLY A 19 -3.76 8.06 4.27
CA GLY A 19 -4.17 8.79 5.45
C GLY A 19 -3.02 9.54 6.09
N GLU A 20 -3.13 9.77 7.38
CA GLU A 20 -2.14 10.55 8.13
C GLU A 20 -1.22 9.65 8.91
N ASN A 21 -0.02 10.13 9.14
CA ASN A 21 0.98 9.44 9.97
C ASN A 21 1.28 8.06 9.41
N VAL A 22 1.49 7.98 8.11
CA VAL A 22 1.80 6.74 7.41
C VAL A 22 3.27 6.74 7.03
N GLU A 23 3.96 5.64 7.30
CA GLU A 23 5.34 5.45 6.85
C GLU A 23 5.36 4.49 5.69
N VAL A 24 6.11 4.84 4.64
CA VAL A 24 6.25 3.98 3.47
C VAL A 24 7.74 3.83 3.17
N GLY A 25 8.23 2.62 3.23
CA GLY A 25 9.64 2.33 3.00
C GLY A 25 10.00 2.31 1.53
N PRO A 26 11.31 2.19 1.24
CA PRO A 26 11.80 2.22 -0.13
C PRO A 26 11.36 1.00 -0.92
N PHE A 27 11.23 1.20 -2.23
CA PHE A 27 10.90 0.14 -3.18
C PHE A 27 9.53 -0.49 -2.94
N THR A 28 8.67 0.22 -2.23
CA THR A 28 7.28 -0.17 -2.05
C THR A 28 6.48 0.39 -3.22
N PHE A 29 5.55 -0.40 -3.72
CA PHE A 29 4.70 -0.02 -4.84
C PHE A 29 3.25 0.04 -4.37
N ILE A 30 2.62 1.20 -4.55
CA ILE A 30 1.22 1.40 -4.19
C ILE A 30 0.47 1.80 -5.44
N ASP A 31 -0.46 0.94 -5.84
CA ASP A 31 -1.14 1.05 -7.11
C ASP A 31 -2.30 2.04 -7.04
N LYS A 32 -2.91 2.23 -8.20
CA LYS A 32 -4.07 3.07 -8.38
C LYS A 32 -5.24 2.54 -7.55
N ASN A 33 -6.08 3.45 -7.09
CA ASN A 33 -7.32 3.12 -6.39
C ASN A 33 -7.09 2.34 -5.09
N VAL A 34 -5.95 2.58 -4.46
CA VAL A 34 -5.64 2.04 -3.14
C VAL A 34 -6.00 3.07 -2.10
N VAL A 35 -6.60 2.64 -1.00
CA VAL A 35 -6.92 3.51 0.12
C VAL A 35 -6.24 2.97 1.36
N ILE A 36 -5.41 3.79 1.98
CA ILE A 36 -4.68 3.43 3.18
C ILE A 36 -5.08 4.38 4.30
N GLY A 37 -5.50 3.81 5.41
CA GLY A 37 -5.92 4.61 6.56
C GLY A 37 -4.75 5.22 7.32
N ASP A 38 -5.00 5.59 8.56
CA ASP A 38 -4.03 6.33 9.36
C ASP A 38 -3.12 5.42 10.17
N ASN A 39 -1.95 5.93 10.52
CA ASN A 39 -1.04 5.29 11.47
C ASN A 39 -0.57 3.91 11.01
N ASN A 40 -0.33 3.76 9.73
CA ASN A 40 0.19 2.53 9.17
C ASN A 40 1.67 2.62 8.95
N VAL A 41 2.38 1.51 9.14
CA VAL A 41 3.79 1.40 8.82
C VAL A 41 3.92 0.39 7.69
N ILE A 42 4.29 0.86 6.53
CA ILE A 42 4.50 0.02 5.36
C ILE A 42 6.01 -0.03 5.12
N MET A 43 6.57 -1.21 5.26
CA MET A 43 8.02 -1.34 5.22
C MET A 43 8.50 -1.38 3.77
N SER A 44 9.72 -1.86 3.55
CA SER A 44 10.30 -1.85 2.22
C SER A 44 9.77 -3.01 1.37
N ASN A 45 9.83 -2.83 0.05
CA ASN A 45 9.51 -3.90 -0.90
C ASN A 45 8.11 -4.50 -0.69
N VAL A 46 7.14 -3.66 -0.40
CA VAL A 46 5.76 -4.08 -0.24
C VAL A 46 5.02 -3.70 -1.52
N ASN A 47 4.17 -4.61 -2.01
CA ASN A 47 3.35 -4.34 -3.17
C ASN A 47 1.89 -4.29 -2.76
N ILE A 48 1.28 -3.12 -2.91
CA ILE A 48 -0.14 -2.94 -2.59
C ILE A 48 -0.87 -2.72 -3.89
N LEU A 49 -1.68 -3.69 -4.25
CA LEU A 49 -2.23 -3.80 -5.58
C LEU A 49 -3.55 -3.07 -5.72
N TYR A 50 -3.93 -2.86 -6.97
CA TYR A 50 -5.10 -2.09 -7.35
C TYR A 50 -6.32 -2.42 -6.49
N GLY A 51 -6.97 -1.40 -5.99
CA GLY A 51 -8.23 -1.54 -5.28
C GLY A 51 -8.12 -1.94 -3.82
N SER A 52 -6.92 -2.09 -3.30
CA SER A 52 -6.75 -2.52 -1.91
C SER A 52 -7.27 -1.48 -0.93
N ARG A 53 -7.81 -1.94 0.17
CA ARG A 53 -8.28 -1.09 1.26
C ARG A 53 -7.60 -1.51 2.54
N ILE A 54 -6.81 -0.63 3.10
CA ILE A 54 -6.05 -0.91 4.31
C ILE A 54 -6.56 0.00 5.41
N GLY A 55 -6.95 -0.60 6.52
CA GLY A 55 -7.45 0.16 7.66
C GLY A 55 -6.35 0.91 8.39
N ASN A 56 -6.54 1.14 9.68
CA ASN A 56 -5.62 1.92 10.49
C ASN A 56 -4.72 1.03 11.33
N VAL A 57 -3.58 1.56 11.73
CA VAL A 57 -2.69 0.98 12.73
C VAL A 57 -2.21 -0.42 12.35
N ASN A 58 -1.73 -0.56 11.12
CA ASN A 58 -1.17 -1.83 10.65
C ASN A 58 0.33 -1.70 10.46
N GLN A 59 1.01 -2.83 10.59
CA GLN A 59 2.40 -2.95 10.19
C GLN A 59 2.46 -3.96 9.06
N ILE A 60 3.03 -3.55 7.94
CA ILE A 60 3.12 -4.40 6.77
C ILE A 60 4.59 -4.65 6.50
N PHE A 61 4.98 -5.91 6.60
CA PHE A 61 6.39 -6.29 6.61
C PHE A 61 6.96 -6.41 5.21
N PRO A 62 8.29 -6.37 5.09
CA PRO A 62 8.93 -6.40 3.78
C PRO A 62 8.55 -7.64 2.99
N GLY A 63 8.33 -7.43 1.71
CA GLY A 63 7.99 -8.51 0.80
C GLY A 63 6.53 -8.87 0.75
N ALA A 64 5.68 -8.22 1.53
CA ALA A 64 4.25 -8.51 1.53
C ALA A 64 3.60 -8.07 0.23
N VAL A 65 2.59 -8.80 -0.18
CA VAL A 65 1.75 -8.45 -1.32
C VAL A 65 0.32 -8.37 -0.82
N ILE A 66 -0.28 -7.19 -0.96
CA ILE A 66 -1.62 -6.95 -0.43
C ILE A 66 -2.58 -6.76 -1.60
N GLY A 67 -3.74 -7.41 -1.52
CA GLY A 67 -4.81 -7.15 -2.45
C GLY A 67 -4.68 -7.83 -3.80
N ALA A 68 -3.91 -8.91 -3.86
CA ALA A 68 -3.80 -9.67 -5.11
C ALA A 68 -5.19 -10.07 -5.58
N VAL A 69 -5.49 -9.77 -6.84
CA VAL A 69 -6.78 -10.10 -7.41
C VAL A 69 -6.86 -11.61 -7.61
N PRO A 70 -7.92 -12.29 -7.16
CA PRO A 70 -8.11 -13.73 -7.44
C PRO A 70 -8.25 -13.92 -8.94
N GLN A 71 -7.65 -14.89 -9.44
CA GLN A 71 -7.69 -15.10 -10.87
C GLN A 71 -8.84 -15.99 -11.26
N ASP A 72 -8.63 -15.65 -11.06
CA ASP A 72 -9.29 -16.26 -11.18
C ASP A 72 -9.63 -16.88 -11.77
N LEU A 73 -9.46 -16.91 -11.62
CA LEU A 73 -9.75 -17.27 -11.85
C LEU A 73 -10.10 -17.77 -12.40
N LYS A 74 -10.04 -17.92 -12.54
CA LYS A 74 -10.40 -18.15 -12.78
C LYS A 74 -10.54 -18.50 -13.02
N PHE A 75 -10.42 -18.67 -12.88
CA PHE A 75 -10.60 -18.80 -12.69
C PHE A 75 -10.93 -19.12 -12.95
N LYS A 76 -10.98 -19.61 -13.39
CA LYS A 76 -11.36 -19.85 -13.35
C LYS A 76 -11.44 -20.11 -13.22
N GLY A 77 -11.32 -20.30 -13.38
CA GLY A 77 -11.50 -20.29 -12.90
C GLY A 77 -11.47 -20.50 -12.94
#